data_d433ca0491b4a34790ce47603ff6452a
#
_entry.id   d433ca0491b4a34790ce47603ff6452a
#
_cell.length_a   1.000
_cell.length_b   1.000
_cell.length_c   1.000
_cell.angle_alpha   90.00
_cell.angle_beta   90.00
_cell.angle_gamma   90.00
#
_symmetry.space_group_name_H-M   'P 1'
#
loop_
_entity.id
_entity.type
_entity.pdbx_description
1 polymer ?
#
loop_
_entity_poly.entity_id
_entity_poly.type
_entity_poly.pdbx_seq_one_letter_code
_entity_poly.pdbx_strand_id
1 'polypeptide(L)'
;MIISADRFLADLEALGRIGWVDGEGMDRPAFTPSYDAARKFVEERMMDGGLSARIDGVGNLFGRLEGSDPSLPAIYAGSHLDAVPGGGKYDGPL
;
A
#
# COMPACT_ATOMS: atom_id res chain seq x y z
N MET A 1 1.64 -12.13 -17.25
CA MET A 1 2.23 -11.22 -16.24
C MET A 1 3.23 -12.00 -15.41
N ILE A 2 4.41 -11.47 -15.20
CA ILE A 2 5.45 -12.09 -14.37
C ILE A 2 5.64 -11.21 -13.13
N ILE A 3 5.53 -11.82 -11.96
CA ILE A 3 5.77 -11.14 -10.69
C ILE A 3 7.26 -11.22 -10.39
N SER A 4 7.88 -10.05 -10.16
CA SER A 4 9.28 -9.97 -9.72
C SER A 4 9.33 -10.13 -8.20
N ALA A 5 9.87 -11.23 -7.71
CA ALA A 5 10.06 -11.46 -6.28
C ALA A 5 10.98 -10.41 -5.66
N ASP A 6 12.06 -10.04 -6.34
CA ASP A 6 13.02 -9.04 -5.84
C ASP A 6 12.35 -7.69 -5.64
N ARG A 7 11.55 -7.25 -6.61
CA ARG A 7 10.83 -5.97 -6.51
C ARG A 7 9.76 -6.01 -5.44
N PHE A 8 9.02 -7.09 -5.34
CA PHE A 8 8.00 -7.28 -4.30
C PHE A 8 8.62 -7.22 -2.91
N LEU A 9 9.71 -7.94 -2.68
CA LEU A 9 10.40 -7.95 -1.38
C LEU A 9 10.99 -6.59 -1.05
N ALA A 10 11.58 -5.90 -2.03
CA ALA A 10 12.13 -4.56 -1.83
C ALA A 10 11.05 -3.54 -1.44
N ASP A 11 9.89 -3.58 -2.10
CA ASP A 11 8.77 -2.70 -1.79
C ASP A 11 8.18 -3.02 -0.41
N LEU A 12 8.05 -4.29 -0.07
CA LEU A 12 7.55 -4.73 1.22
C LEU A 12 8.48 -4.29 2.37
N GLU A 13 9.80 -4.41 2.18
CA GLU A 13 10.79 -3.94 3.14
C GLU A 13 10.77 -2.42 3.29
N ALA A 14 10.68 -1.69 2.17
CA ALA A 14 10.63 -0.24 2.19
C ALA A 14 9.37 0.27 2.93
N LEU A 15 8.23 -0.33 2.65
CA LEU A 15 6.98 -0.01 3.34
C LEU A 15 7.07 -0.35 4.83
N GLY A 16 7.70 -1.48 5.17
CA GLY A 16 7.89 -1.92 6.54
C GLY A 16 8.80 -1.02 7.39
N ARG A 17 9.58 -0.14 6.76
CA ARG A 17 10.39 0.86 7.49
C ARG A 17 9.59 2.11 7.85
N ILE A 18 8.49 2.39 7.16
CA ILE A 18 7.66 3.57 7.43
C ILE A 18 6.82 3.31 8.67
N GLY A 19 7.11 4.01 9.76
CA GLY A 19 6.47 3.83 11.05
C GLY A 19 7.08 2.74 11.93
N TRP A 20 8.17 2.11 11.50
CA TRP A 20 8.86 1.13 12.36
C TRP A 20 9.62 1.82 13.48
N VAL A 21 9.47 1.32 14.70
CA VAL A 21 10.16 1.80 15.89
C VAL A 21 10.98 0.63 16.48
N ASP A 22 12.30 0.77 16.48
CA ASP A 22 13.20 -0.29 16.97
C ASP A 22 12.87 -0.66 18.42
N GLY A 23 12.72 -1.96 18.66
CA GLY A 23 12.37 -2.51 19.97
C GLY A 23 10.90 -2.43 20.33
N GLU A 24 10.08 -1.70 19.56
CA GLU A 24 8.65 -1.52 19.88
C GLU A 24 7.73 -2.06 18.80
N GLY A 25 8.21 -2.21 17.56
CA GLY A 25 7.40 -2.68 16.45
C GLY A 25 6.85 -1.54 15.59
N MET A 26 5.81 -1.81 14.83
CA MET A 26 5.20 -0.86 13.93
C MET A 26 4.35 0.17 14.71
N ASP A 27 4.44 1.42 14.30
CA ASP A 27 3.57 2.50 14.79
C ASP A 27 3.08 3.30 13.58
N ARG A 28 1.97 2.85 13.00
CA ARG A 28 1.39 3.48 11.82
C ARG A 28 -0.15 3.46 11.89
N PRO A 29 -0.73 4.07 12.91
CA PRO A 29 -2.18 4.18 13.00
C PRO A 29 -2.75 5.03 11.85
N ALA A 30 -3.97 4.72 11.42
CA ALA A 30 -4.67 5.48 10.39
C ALA A 30 -4.72 6.98 10.76
N PHE A 31 -4.63 7.84 9.75
CA PHE A 31 -4.71 9.30 9.87
C PHE A 31 -3.55 9.95 10.65
N THR A 32 -2.43 9.25 10.80
CA THR A 32 -1.20 9.79 11.37
C THR A 32 -0.20 10.15 10.27
N PRO A 33 0.86 10.94 10.57
CA PRO A 33 1.90 11.25 9.57
C PRO A 33 2.59 10.01 9.00
N SER A 34 2.82 8.96 9.79
CA SER A 34 3.42 7.71 9.27
C SER A 34 2.48 6.99 8.31
N TYR A 35 1.19 7.00 8.59
CA TYR A 35 0.18 6.47 7.67
C TYR A 35 0.16 7.25 6.36
N ASP A 36 0.19 8.57 6.42
CA ASP A 36 0.21 9.42 5.21
C ASP A 36 1.46 9.16 4.37
N ALA A 37 2.61 8.99 5.01
CA ALA A 37 3.86 8.66 4.32
C ALA A 37 3.78 7.29 3.65
N ALA A 38 3.22 6.29 4.31
CA ALA A 38 3.02 4.95 3.75
C ALA A 38 2.05 4.98 2.56
N ARG A 39 0.95 5.71 2.67
CA ARG A 39 -0.02 5.86 1.59
C ARG A 39 0.62 6.52 0.37
N LYS A 40 1.41 7.56 0.57
CA LYS A 40 2.14 8.23 -0.50
C LYS A 40 3.13 7.29 -1.18
N PHE A 41 3.85 6.49 -0.41
CA PHE A 41 4.77 5.50 -0.96
C PHE A 41 4.04 4.51 -1.88
N VAL A 42 2.91 3.96 -1.43
CA VAL A 42 2.12 3.01 -2.23
C VAL A 42 1.56 3.69 -3.47
N GLU A 43 1.06 4.93 -3.35
CA GLU A 43 0.56 5.71 -4.49
C GLU A 43 1.65 5.88 -5.57
N GLU A 44 2.87 6.22 -5.16
CA GLU A 44 4.00 6.35 -6.08
C GLU A 44 4.33 5.02 -6.77
N ARG A 45 4.29 3.92 -6.02
CA ARG A 45 4.48 2.58 -6.61
C ARG A 45 3.39 2.20 -7.60
N MET A 46 2.15 2.55 -7.32
CA MET A 46 1.03 2.35 -8.26
C MET A 46 1.26 3.12 -9.56
N MET A 47 1.62 4.38 -9.47
CA MET A 47 1.88 5.22 -10.65
C MET A 47 3.09 4.73 -11.44
N ASP A 48 4.16 4.34 -10.78
CA ASP A 48 5.34 3.75 -11.43
C ASP A 48 4.99 2.46 -12.18
N GLY A 49 4.02 1.71 -11.67
CA GLY A 49 3.52 0.49 -12.30
C GLY A 49 2.48 0.72 -13.40
N GLY A 50 2.15 1.97 -13.71
CA GLY A 50 1.19 2.30 -14.76
C GLY A 50 -0.27 2.32 -14.34
N LEU A 51 -0.56 2.27 -13.03
CA LEU A 51 -1.93 2.39 -12.54
C LEU A 51 -2.34 3.85 -12.41
N SER A 52 -3.64 4.11 -12.58
CA SER A 52 -4.23 5.40 -12.19
C SER A 52 -4.52 5.36 -10.70
N ALA A 53 -4.00 6.32 -9.94
CA ALA A 53 -4.21 6.37 -8.50
C ALA A 53 -5.22 7.45 -8.14
N ARG A 54 -6.09 7.14 -7.17
CA ARG A 54 -7.01 8.12 -6.58
C ARG A 54 -7.24 7.84 -5.10
N ILE A 55 -7.60 8.87 -4.37
CA ILE A 55 -7.94 8.78 -2.95
C ILE A 55 -9.40 9.23 -2.80
N ASP A 56 -10.21 8.44 -2.10
CA ASP A 56 -11.61 8.78 -1.88
C ASP A 56 -11.81 9.76 -0.70
N GLY A 57 -13.07 10.07 -0.41
CA GLY A 57 -13.41 11.06 0.62
C GLY A 57 -13.07 10.67 2.05
N VAL A 58 -12.74 9.40 2.31
CA VAL A 58 -12.34 8.92 3.64
C VAL A 58 -10.89 8.43 3.67
N GLY A 59 -10.14 8.66 2.59
CA GLY A 59 -8.69 8.43 2.56
C GLY A 59 -8.27 7.06 2.04
N ASN A 60 -9.17 6.26 1.49
CA ASN A 60 -8.79 5.01 0.84
C ASN A 60 -8.05 5.28 -0.47
N LEU A 61 -6.95 4.58 -0.68
CA LEU A 61 -6.16 4.67 -1.90
C LEU A 61 -6.58 3.56 -2.87
N PHE A 62 -6.89 3.96 -4.11
CA PHE A 62 -7.23 3.05 -5.19
C PHE A 62 -6.21 3.16 -6.31
N GLY A 63 -5.72 2.03 -6.78
CA GLY A 63 -4.95 1.93 -8.02
C GLY A 63 -5.77 1.15 -9.04
N ARG A 64 -5.98 1.74 -10.22
CA ARG A 64 -6.77 1.11 -11.28
C ARG A 64 -5.91 0.77 -12.48
N LEU A 65 -5.98 -0.48 -12.90
CA LEU A 65 -5.45 -0.94 -14.18
C LEU A 65 -6.63 -1.21 -15.10
N GLU A 66 -6.67 -0.52 -16.25
CA GLU A 66 -7.72 -0.74 -17.23
C GLU A 66 -7.58 -2.12 -17.88
N GLY A 67 -8.72 -2.81 -17.98
CA GLY A 67 -8.78 -4.06 -18.74
C GLY A 67 -8.97 -3.82 -20.23
N SER A 68 -8.98 -4.90 -21.00
CA SER A 68 -9.23 -4.84 -22.44
C SER A 68 -10.67 -4.49 -22.81
N ASP A 69 -11.62 -4.74 -21.90
CA ASP A 69 -13.04 -4.43 -22.12
C ASP A 69 -13.56 -3.56 -20.96
N PRO A 70 -13.65 -2.23 -21.16
CA PRO A 70 -14.06 -1.31 -20.10
C PRO A 70 -15.55 -1.44 -19.73
N SER A 71 -16.35 -2.18 -20.50
CA SER A 71 -17.77 -2.41 -20.18
C SER A 71 -17.97 -3.44 -19.06
N LEU A 72 -16.96 -4.24 -18.76
CA LEU A 72 -17.02 -5.25 -17.71
C LEU A 72 -16.81 -4.63 -16.33
N PRO A 73 -17.43 -5.21 -15.29
CA PRO A 73 -17.18 -4.77 -13.92
C PRO A 73 -15.72 -4.98 -13.51
N ALA A 74 -15.24 -4.11 -12.62
CA ALA A 74 -13.89 -4.24 -12.09
C ALA A 74 -13.78 -5.38 -11.09
N ILE A 75 -12.59 -6.00 -11.04
CA ILE A 75 -12.22 -6.93 -9.99
C ILE A 75 -11.42 -6.14 -8.95
N TYR A 76 -11.77 -6.28 -7.68
CA TYR A 76 -11.10 -5.59 -6.58
C TYR A 76 -10.27 -6.55 -5.75
N ALA A 77 -9.08 -6.11 -5.37
CA ALA A 77 -8.26 -6.75 -4.37
C ALA A 77 -7.68 -5.65 -3.48
N GLY A 78 -7.53 -5.93 -2.20
CA GLY A 78 -7.01 -4.91 -1.31
C GLY A 78 -6.84 -5.39 0.12
N SER A 79 -6.21 -4.54 0.91
CA SER A 79 -6.01 -4.75 2.33
C SER A 79 -5.83 -3.40 3.02
N HIS A 80 -5.70 -3.42 4.34
CA HIS A 80 -5.43 -2.21 5.12
C HIS A 80 -3.93 -1.87 5.08
N LEU A 81 -3.63 -0.59 5.24
CA LEU A 81 -2.26 -0.08 5.24
C LEU A 81 -1.82 0.36 6.64
N ASP A 82 -2.77 0.71 7.49
CA ASP A 82 -2.49 1.08 8.86
C ASP A 82 -1.99 -0.11 9.68
N ALA A 83 -1.27 0.17 10.74
CA ALA A 83 -0.79 -0.83 11.69
C ALA A 83 -0.95 -0.31 13.10
N VAL A 84 -1.40 -1.19 14.00
CA VAL A 84 -1.53 -0.85 15.42
C VAL A 84 -0.16 -0.63 16.06
N PRO A 85 -0.05 0.20 17.09
CA PRO A 85 1.21 0.34 17.84
C PRO A 85 1.70 -1.01 18.35
N GLY A 86 2.99 -1.30 18.13
CA GLY A 86 3.59 -2.58 18.45
C GLY A 86 3.26 -3.71 17.48
N GLY A 87 2.63 -3.40 16.35
CA GLY A 87 2.27 -4.39 15.34
C GLY A 87 3.44 -4.89 14.50
N GLY A 88 3.16 -5.86 13.64
CA GLY A 88 4.14 -6.43 12.72
C GLY A 88 4.25 -5.66 11.41
N LYS A 89 5.38 -5.80 10.72
CA LYS A 89 5.65 -5.13 9.44
C LYS A 89 4.72 -5.56 8.32
N TYR A 90 4.24 -6.80 8.39
CA TYR A 90 3.54 -7.44 7.27
C TYR A 90 2.05 -7.63 7.54
N ASP A 91 1.57 -7.13 8.66
CA ASP A 91 0.16 -7.12 8.96
C ASP A 91 -0.54 -6.12 8.04
N GLY A 92 -1.41 -6.61 7.20
CA GLY A 92 -2.04 -5.85 6.13
C GLY A 92 -1.28 -5.88 4.79
N PRO A 93 -0.04 -5.37 4.70
CA PRO A 93 0.66 -5.27 3.40
C PRO A 93 0.96 -6.60 2.70
N LEU A 94 1.15 -7.66 3.44
CA LEU A 94 1.38 -8.98 2.85
C LEU A 94 0.05 -9.62 2.47
#